data_c5b4f169fac4c17fcd9e29d10173d6c6
#
_entry.id   c5b4f169fac4c17fcd9e29d10173d6c6
#
_cell.length_a   1.000
_cell.length_b   1.000
_cell.length_c   1.000
_cell.angle_alpha   90.00
_cell.angle_beta   90.00
_cell.angle_gamma   90.00
#
_symmetry.space_group_name_H-M   'P 1'
#
loop_
_entity.id
_entity.type
_entity.pdbx_description
1 polymer ?
#
loop_
_entity_poly.entity_id
_entity_poly.type
_entity_poly.pdbx_seq_one_letter_code
_entity_poly.pdbx_strand_id
1 'polypeptide(L)'
;IIRPLLYELDGFVRSQTGRATRGKGLVDTGPVLERDWAMAGGLGFTGKNCCTIHPSLGSWLFLATLLLPEELTPDPPPQATTGFPISLEGVAAGLPPNEHLGAWRFFSEEEAKRFSPSAISPLATCGRCSRCLDGCPTAAFVGPFHLDPQRCISYWTIESRQPIPRPLRPLFGNRIFGCDICQEVCPWNSRLAAQSPALAGLVAKPERMVPPLLEGFAPATPYWLNPEAFNLRFRRSPIKRARRAGMLRNVCVALGNWASPETLSGLQLALNDCEALARGHAAWALGQVLRRHHSPQAAELLRAGQTSESDEWVRAEIAGALGAG
;
A
#
# COMPACT_ATOMS: atom_id res chain seq x y z
N ILE A 1 17.32 -3.42 4.03
CA ILE A 1 18.06 -3.74 2.78
C ILE A 1 18.52 -2.45 2.09
N ILE A 2 17.64 -1.49 1.78
CA ILE A 2 17.97 -0.30 0.97
C ILE A 2 18.90 0.68 1.71
N ARG A 3 18.63 0.97 2.99
CA ARG A 3 19.46 1.92 3.76
C ARG A 3 20.95 1.59 3.78
N PRO A 4 21.40 0.35 4.00
CA PRO A 4 22.81 -0.02 3.87
C PRO A 4 23.40 0.35 2.51
N LEU A 5 22.69 0.06 1.40
CA LEU A 5 23.12 0.39 0.05
C LEU A 5 23.30 1.90 -0.16
N LEU A 6 22.38 2.72 0.41
CA LEU A 6 22.54 4.18 0.37
C LEU A 6 23.80 4.65 1.12
N TYR A 7 24.13 4.02 2.24
CA TYR A 7 25.34 4.37 2.99
C TYR A 7 26.62 3.86 2.33
N GLU A 8 26.57 2.74 1.60
CA GLU A 8 27.68 2.28 0.76
C GLU A 8 27.92 3.28 -0.38
N LEU A 9 26.84 3.72 -1.05
CA LEU A 9 26.92 4.75 -2.08
C LEU A 9 27.46 6.07 -1.53
N ASP A 10 27.00 6.52 -0.37
CA ASP A 10 27.54 7.70 0.31
C ASP A 10 29.02 7.52 0.65
N GLY A 11 29.42 6.34 1.10
CA GLY A 11 30.82 6.00 1.37
C GLY A 11 31.69 6.10 0.12
N PHE A 12 31.19 5.61 -1.01
CA PHE A 12 31.86 5.74 -2.30
C PHE A 12 32.04 7.21 -2.68
N VAL A 13 30.97 8.03 -2.67
CA VAL A 13 31.05 9.46 -3.00
C VAL A 13 32.05 10.18 -2.09
N ARG A 14 32.01 9.90 -0.79
CA ARG A 14 32.97 10.47 0.17
C ARG A 14 34.41 10.09 -0.15
N SER A 15 34.68 8.88 -0.59
CA SER A 15 36.03 8.46 -0.96
C SER A 15 36.53 9.21 -2.18
N GLN A 16 35.66 9.61 -3.11
CA GLN A 16 36.01 10.38 -4.30
C GLN A 16 36.18 11.87 -4.05
N THR A 17 35.40 12.42 -3.10
CA THR A 17 35.34 13.87 -2.84
C THR A 17 36.15 14.31 -1.62
N GLY A 18 36.62 13.38 -0.79
CA GLY A 18 37.27 13.70 0.48
C GLY A 18 36.36 14.25 1.56
N ARG A 19 35.04 14.24 1.34
CA ARG A 19 34.05 14.75 2.28
C ARG A 19 34.05 13.99 3.61
N ALA A 20 34.11 14.70 4.72
CA ALA A 20 34.11 14.12 6.06
C ALA A 20 32.70 13.76 6.56
N THR A 21 31.69 14.60 6.26
CA THR A 21 30.30 14.43 6.72
C THR A 21 29.56 13.38 5.93
N ARG A 22 28.54 12.75 6.53
CA ARG A 22 27.67 11.80 5.84
C ARG A 22 26.55 12.50 5.10
N GLY A 23 26.16 11.95 3.95
CA GLY A 23 24.92 12.26 3.27
C GLY A 23 23.71 11.74 4.03
N LYS A 24 22.52 12.19 3.67
CA LYS A 24 21.26 11.78 4.29
C LYS A 24 20.47 10.86 3.37
N GLY A 25 20.46 9.58 3.70
CA GLY A 25 19.63 8.57 3.01
C GLY A 25 18.18 8.62 3.49
N LEU A 26 17.23 8.74 2.56
CA LEU A 26 15.78 8.78 2.79
C LEU A 26 15.12 7.62 2.02
N VAL A 27 14.19 6.94 2.67
CA VAL A 27 13.44 5.82 2.11
C VAL A 27 12.04 5.86 2.67
N ASP A 28 11.03 6.01 1.84
CA ASP A 28 9.59 5.91 2.13
C ASP A 28 9.07 6.93 3.17
N THR A 29 9.62 6.98 4.35
CA THR A 29 9.13 7.82 5.47
C THR A 29 9.81 9.18 5.59
N GLY A 30 10.68 9.52 4.67
CA GLY A 30 11.36 10.82 4.64
C GLY A 30 10.46 11.93 4.06
N PRO A 31 10.74 13.21 4.35
CA PRO A 31 10.01 14.34 3.76
C PRO A 31 10.50 14.63 2.33
N VAL A 32 10.54 13.60 1.49
CA VAL A 32 10.97 13.66 0.09
C VAL A 32 9.97 12.89 -0.76
N LEU A 33 9.61 13.45 -1.90
CA LEU A 33 8.72 12.84 -2.86
C LEU A 33 9.55 11.96 -3.82
N GLU A 34 9.94 10.76 -3.37
CA GLU A 34 10.84 9.87 -4.12
C GLU A 34 10.38 9.61 -5.55
N ARG A 35 9.06 9.51 -5.77
CA ARG A 35 8.49 9.27 -7.11
C ARG A 35 8.71 10.45 -8.06
N ASP A 36 8.56 11.66 -7.55
CA ASP A 36 8.73 12.88 -8.35
C ASP A 36 10.20 13.06 -8.70
N TRP A 37 11.10 12.82 -7.75
CA TRP A 37 12.54 12.83 -7.99
C TRP A 37 12.99 11.72 -8.94
N ALA A 38 12.42 10.51 -8.83
CA ALA A 38 12.70 9.43 -9.75
C ALA A 38 12.28 9.80 -11.19
N MET A 39 11.14 10.45 -11.36
CA MET A 39 10.68 10.96 -12.66
C MET A 39 11.58 12.07 -13.17
N ALA A 40 11.93 13.05 -12.35
CA ALA A 40 12.82 14.15 -12.72
C ALA A 40 14.23 13.66 -13.08
N GLY A 41 14.71 12.63 -12.38
CA GLY A 41 15.99 11.96 -12.66
C GLY A 41 15.94 10.96 -13.81
N GLY A 42 14.82 10.85 -14.54
CA GLY A 42 14.73 9.97 -15.71
C GLY A 42 14.67 8.47 -15.40
N LEU A 43 14.42 8.08 -14.14
CA LEU A 43 14.31 6.67 -13.76
C LEU A 43 13.02 6.01 -14.26
N GLY A 44 12.04 6.80 -14.69
CA GLY A 44 10.79 6.29 -15.19
C GLY A 44 9.73 7.38 -15.35
N PHE A 45 8.51 6.97 -15.54
CA PHE A 45 7.36 7.87 -15.66
C PHE A 45 6.28 7.51 -14.63
N THR A 46 5.42 8.47 -14.31
CA THR A 46 4.27 8.20 -13.45
C THR A 46 3.17 7.52 -14.26
N GLY A 47 2.78 6.32 -13.83
CA GLY A 47 1.65 5.60 -14.42
C GLY A 47 0.30 6.16 -13.99
N LYS A 48 -0.77 5.83 -14.75
CA LYS A 48 -2.15 6.20 -14.38
C LYS A 48 -2.57 5.70 -13.00
N ASN A 49 -1.88 4.67 -12.49
CA ASN A 49 -2.03 4.12 -11.15
C ASN A 49 -1.20 4.86 -10.08
N CYS A 50 -0.66 6.01 -10.39
CA CYS A 50 0.21 6.80 -9.51
C CYS A 50 1.52 6.11 -9.08
N CYS A 51 1.90 4.99 -9.68
CA CYS A 51 3.18 4.34 -9.44
C CYS A 51 4.24 4.84 -10.41
N THR A 52 5.50 4.87 -9.97
CA THR A 52 6.63 5.07 -10.89
C THR A 52 6.83 3.79 -11.70
N ILE A 53 6.91 3.91 -13.01
CA ILE A 53 7.11 2.80 -13.94
C ILE A 53 8.42 3.02 -14.68
N HIS A 54 9.38 2.13 -14.46
CA HIS A 54 10.62 2.09 -15.22
C HIS A 54 10.39 1.33 -16.54
N PRO A 55 10.81 1.85 -17.70
CA PRO A 55 10.52 1.23 -19.00
C PRO A 55 11.00 -0.21 -19.14
N SER A 56 12.09 -0.57 -18.46
CA SER A 56 12.70 -1.91 -18.52
C SER A 56 12.46 -2.77 -17.27
N LEU A 57 12.04 -2.20 -16.13
CA LEU A 57 11.92 -2.90 -14.84
C LEU A 57 10.49 -2.91 -14.30
N GLY A 58 9.55 -2.20 -14.95
CA GLY A 58 8.18 -2.09 -14.47
C GLY A 58 8.05 -1.22 -13.23
N SER A 59 7.04 -1.48 -12.40
CA SER A 59 6.75 -0.70 -11.19
C SER A 59 7.09 -1.42 -9.88
N TRP A 60 7.61 -2.64 -9.93
CA TRP A 60 8.07 -3.39 -8.75
C TRP A 60 9.42 -2.89 -8.25
N LEU A 61 9.46 -1.60 -7.91
CA LEU A 61 10.69 -0.89 -7.52
C LEU A 61 10.52 -0.29 -6.13
N PHE A 62 11.60 -0.33 -5.37
CA PHE A 62 11.74 0.48 -4.17
C PHE A 62 12.61 1.67 -4.48
N LEU A 63 12.08 2.86 -4.26
CA LEU A 63 12.78 4.12 -4.47
C LEU A 63 13.47 4.56 -3.18
N ALA A 64 14.60 5.25 -3.35
CA ALA A 64 15.33 5.85 -2.25
C ALA A 64 16.06 7.10 -2.75
N THR A 65 16.26 8.07 -1.86
CA THR A 65 16.96 9.32 -2.15
C THR A 65 18.16 9.46 -1.25
N LEU A 66 19.29 9.84 -1.82
CA LEU A 66 20.47 10.22 -1.06
C LEU A 66 20.73 11.72 -1.29
N LEU A 67 20.59 12.50 -0.21
CA LEU A 67 20.90 13.93 -0.22
C LEU A 67 22.39 14.10 0.10
N LEU A 68 23.10 14.74 -0.81
CA LEU A 68 24.52 15.03 -0.72
C LEU A 68 24.76 16.54 -0.73
N PRO A 69 25.78 17.05 -0.05
CA PRO A 69 26.15 18.47 -0.13
C PRO A 69 26.95 18.81 -1.41
N GLU A 70 27.43 17.79 -2.13
CA GLU A 70 28.16 17.98 -3.37
C GLU A 70 27.23 18.45 -4.49
N GLU A 71 27.70 19.41 -5.27
CA GLU A 71 27.08 19.76 -6.55
C GLU A 71 27.49 18.69 -7.59
N LEU A 72 26.52 17.84 -7.93
CA LEU A 72 26.71 16.80 -8.95
C LEU A 72 26.19 17.33 -10.29
N THR A 73 26.97 17.06 -11.35
CA THR A 73 26.47 17.29 -12.70
C THR A 73 25.29 16.34 -12.95
N PRO A 74 24.09 16.84 -13.26
CA PRO A 74 22.97 15.97 -13.55
C PRO A 74 23.23 15.15 -14.80
N ASP A 75 22.75 13.92 -14.82
CA ASP A 75 22.73 13.11 -16.02
C ASP A 75 21.97 13.84 -17.13
N PRO A 76 22.40 13.69 -18.40
CA PRO A 76 21.61 14.22 -19.51
C PRO A 76 20.23 13.57 -19.50
N PRO A 77 19.15 14.32 -19.85
CA PRO A 77 17.83 13.75 -19.92
C PRO A 77 17.85 12.50 -20.83
N PRO A 78 17.18 11.42 -20.44
CA PRO A 78 17.19 10.18 -21.21
C PRO A 78 16.73 10.46 -22.64
N GLN A 79 17.53 10.03 -23.60
CA GLN A 79 17.20 10.22 -25.03
C GLN A 79 15.92 9.47 -25.35
N ALA A 80 15.01 10.12 -26.07
CA ALA A 80 13.76 9.52 -26.53
C ALA A 80 14.08 8.29 -27.38
N THR A 81 13.83 7.11 -26.82
CA THR A 81 13.77 5.91 -27.65
C THR A 81 12.52 6.05 -28.51
N THR A 82 12.75 6.19 -29.82
CA THR A 82 11.74 6.31 -30.86
C THR A 82 10.64 5.26 -30.67
N GLY A 83 9.44 5.69 -30.32
CA GLY A 83 8.38 4.72 -30.25
C GLY A 83 6.95 5.19 -30.03
N PHE A 84 6.67 6.35 -29.44
CA PHE A 84 5.31 6.91 -29.46
C PHE A 84 5.36 8.43 -29.17
N PRO A 85 5.04 9.30 -30.13
CA PRO A 85 4.87 10.70 -29.88
C PRO A 85 3.54 10.92 -29.13
N ILE A 86 3.61 11.29 -27.87
CA ILE A 86 2.44 11.86 -27.18
C ILE A 86 2.72 13.34 -27.04
N SER A 87 1.92 14.16 -27.72
CA SER A 87 1.93 15.59 -27.47
C SER A 87 1.38 15.85 -26.07
N LEU A 88 2.14 16.54 -25.24
CA LEU A 88 1.72 16.95 -23.90
C LEU A 88 0.52 17.91 -23.91
N GLU A 89 0.20 18.50 -25.02
CA GLU A 89 -0.98 19.37 -25.23
C GLU A 89 -2.30 18.62 -24.96
N GLY A 90 -2.38 17.32 -25.27
CA GLY A 90 -3.56 16.51 -24.99
C GLY A 90 -3.73 16.09 -23.53
N VAL A 91 -2.66 16.11 -22.73
CA VAL A 91 -2.70 15.75 -21.30
C VAL A 91 -3.08 16.95 -20.45
N ALA A 92 -2.63 18.15 -20.82
CA ALA A 92 -2.93 19.38 -20.08
C ALA A 92 -4.37 19.87 -20.29
N ALA A 93 -4.97 19.58 -21.45
CA ALA A 93 -6.31 20.06 -21.80
C ALA A 93 -7.47 19.32 -21.10
N GLY A 94 -7.22 18.24 -20.38
CA GLY A 94 -8.24 17.42 -19.71
C GLY A 94 -8.20 17.42 -18.18
N LEU A 95 -7.27 18.15 -17.57
CA LEU A 95 -7.21 18.27 -16.12
C LEU A 95 -8.07 19.46 -15.66
N PRO A 96 -9.04 19.25 -14.75
CA PRO A 96 -9.75 20.38 -14.15
C PRO A 96 -8.74 21.28 -13.41
N PRO A 97 -8.97 22.61 -13.33
CA PRO A 97 -8.11 23.52 -12.59
C PRO A 97 -8.06 23.04 -11.14
N ASN A 98 -6.90 22.62 -10.72
CA ASN A 98 -6.71 21.93 -9.44
C ASN A 98 -6.37 22.96 -8.35
N GLU A 99 -7.39 23.45 -7.66
CA GLU A 99 -7.22 24.30 -6.47
C GLU A 99 -6.66 23.54 -5.24
N HIS A 100 -6.47 22.23 -5.33
CA HIS A 100 -6.09 21.36 -4.21
C HIS A 100 -4.73 20.68 -4.31
N LEU A 101 -3.92 20.92 -5.32
CA LEU A 101 -2.54 20.43 -5.38
C LEU A 101 -1.59 21.34 -4.59
N GLY A 102 -1.73 21.37 -3.26
CA GLY A 102 -0.83 22.08 -2.36
C GLY A 102 0.63 21.63 -2.39
N ALA A 103 0.97 20.58 -3.15
CA ALA A 103 2.34 20.07 -3.29
C ALA A 103 3.21 20.91 -4.24
N TRP A 104 2.63 21.67 -5.16
CA TRP A 104 3.36 22.45 -6.16
C TRP A 104 3.73 23.88 -5.70
N ARG A 105 3.38 24.27 -4.49
CA ARG A 105 3.71 25.60 -3.93
C ARG A 105 5.16 25.74 -3.46
N PHE A 106 5.97 24.69 -3.52
CA PHE A 106 7.38 24.76 -3.12
C PHE A 106 8.33 25.22 -4.22
N PHE A 107 7.85 25.33 -5.45
CA PHE A 107 8.61 25.88 -6.56
C PHE A 107 7.96 27.17 -7.03
N SER A 108 8.75 28.22 -7.21
CA SER A 108 8.30 29.43 -7.87
C SER A 108 7.92 29.11 -9.34
N GLU A 109 7.07 29.95 -9.97
CA GLU A 109 6.76 29.77 -11.40
C GLU A 109 8.01 29.75 -12.28
N GLU A 110 9.08 30.45 -11.91
CA GLU A 110 10.36 30.44 -12.60
C GLU A 110 11.12 29.13 -12.40
N GLU A 111 11.07 28.54 -11.22
CA GLU A 111 11.66 27.23 -10.95
C GLU A 111 10.87 26.13 -11.67
N ALA A 112 9.53 26.19 -11.68
CA ALA A 112 8.70 25.28 -12.46
C ALA A 112 8.97 25.36 -13.96
N LYS A 113 9.33 26.53 -14.49
CA LYS A 113 9.74 26.71 -15.90
C LYS A 113 11.12 26.09 -16.19
N ARG A 114 12.02 26.00 -15.19
CA ARG A 114 13.32 25.28 -15.32
C ARG A 114 13.14 23.76 -15.38
N PHE A 115 12.11 23.24 -14.74
CA PHE A 115 11.65 21.85 -14.86
C PHE A 115 10.58 21.69 -15.95
N SER A 116 10.72 22.42 -17.04
CA SER A 116 9.77 22.36 -18.17
C SER A 116 9.55 20.90 -18.59
N PRO A 117 8.28 20.48 -18.78
CA PRO A 117 7.95 19.14 -19.30
C PRO A 117 8.62 18.79 -20.64
N SER A 118 9.11 19.79 -21.37
CA SER A 118 9.88 19.61 -22.61
C SER A 118 11.28 19.04 -22.37
N ALA A 119 11.84 19.10 -21.15
CA ALA A 119 13.10 18.46 -20.77
C ALA A 119 12.91 17.01 -20.30
N ILE A 120 11.70 16.63 -19.92
CA ILE A 120 11.35 15.24 -19.60
C ILE A 120 11.08 14.57 -20.95
N SER A 121 12.03 13.79 -21.43
CA SER A 121 11.89 13.00 -22.65
C SER A 121 10.49 12.38 -22.75
N PRO A 122 9.87 12.30 -23.94
CA PRO A 122 8.62 11.58 -24.17
C PRO A 122 8.86 10.07 -24.01
N LEU A 123 9.33 9.69 -22.83
CA LEU A 123 9.49 8.31 -22.43
C LEU A 123 8.14 7.62 -22.44
N ALA A 124 8.18 6.34 -22.65
CA ALA A 124 7.07 5.42 -22.54
C ALA A 124 5.98 5.92 -21.59
N THR A 125 4.74 5.82 -21.97
CA THR A 125 3.59 6.24 -21.17
C THR A 125 2.53 5.15 -21.16
N CYS A 126 1.50 5.32 -20.35
CA CYS A 126 0.35 4.40 -20.35
C CYS A 126 -0.48 4.44 -21.64
N GLY A 127 -0.32 5.44 -22.48
CA GLY A 127 -1.12 5.61 -23.69
C GLY A 127 -2.63 5.49 -23.41
N ARG A 128 -3.33 4.67 -24.20
CA ARG A 128 -4.77 4.39 -24.04
C ARG A 128 -5.10 3.35 -22.99
N CYS A 129 -4.12 2.72 -22.36
CA CYS A 129 -4.34 1.66 -21.37
C CYS A 129 -5.06 2.19 -20.12
N SER A 130 -6.11 1.47 -19.68
CA SER A 130 -6.88 1.77 -18.46
C SER A 130 -6.93 0.60 -17.47
N ARG A 131 -6.19 -0.50 -17.70
CA ARG A 131 -6.30 -1.74 -16.93
C ARG A 131 -6.21 -1.55 -15.42
N CYS A 132 -5.34 -0.66 -14.94
CA CYS A 132 -5.19 -0.41 -13.51
C CYS A 132 -6.39 0.35 -12.91
N LEU A 133 -7.03 1.22 -13.70
CA LEU A 133 -8.24 1.95 -13.30
C LEU A 133 -9.42 0.99 -13.22
N ASP A 134 -9.61 0.19 -14.28
CA ASP A 134 -10.71 -0.76 -14.42
C ASP A 134 -10.56 -1.94 -13.45
N GLY A 135 -9.32 -2.37 -13.16
CA GLY A 135 -9.03 -3.49 -12.27
C GLY A 135 -9.11 -3.16 -10.78
N CYS A 136 -9.30 -1.90 -10.38
CA CYS A 136 -9.36 -1.53 -8.97
C CYS A 136 -10.72 -1.93 -8.36
N PRO A 137 -10.77 -2.89 -7.40
CA PRO A 137 -12.03 -3.41 -6.90
C PRO A 137 -12.83 -2.37 -6.11
N THR A 138 -12.19 -1.35 -5.59
CA THR A 138 -12.81 -0.26 -4.82
C THR A 138 -13.00 1.01 -5.63
N ALA A 139 -12.68 0.98 -6.93
CA ALA A 139 -12.69 2.15 -7.81
C ALA A 139 -11.97 3.36 -7.17
N ALA A 140 -10.79 3.10 -6.60
CA ALA A 140 -10.01 4.13 -5.90
C ALA A 140 -9.43 5.19 -6.84
N PHE A 141 -9.32 4.91 -8.15
CA PHE A 141 -8.90 5.90 -9.12
C PHE A 141 -10.10 6.69 -9.62
N VAL A 142 -10.16 7.96 -9.26
CA VAL A 142 -11.21 8.88 -9.70
C VAL A 142 -10.92 9.44 -11.11
N GLY A 143 -9.74 9.14 -11.62
CA GLY A 143 -9.25 9.45 -12.96
C GLY A 143 -7.81 9.00 -13.14
N PRO A 144 -7.25 9.08 -14.36
CA PRO A 144 -5.82 8.84 -14.59
C PRO A 144 -4.97 9.73 -13.67
N PHE A 145 -3.96 9.16 -13.03
CA PHE A 145 -3.03 9.87 -12.13
C PHE A 145 -3.67 10.45 -10.86
N HIS A 146 -4.91 10.08 -10.57
CA HIS A 146 -5.67 10.64 -9.47
C HIS A 146 -6.27 9.52 -8.61
N LEU A 147 -5.68 9.30 -7.44
CA LEU A 147 -6.08 8.28 -6.47
C LEU A 147 -6.82 8.93 -5.29
N ASP A 148 -8.01 8.42 -4.99
CA ASP A 148 -8.69 8.66 -3.71
C ASP A 148 -8.17 7.66 -2.66
N PRO A 149 -7.36 8.09 -1.68
CA PRO A 149 -6.83 7.21 -0.66
C PRO A 149 -7.94 6.60 0.22
N GLN A 150 -9.09 7.29 0.39
CA GLN A 150 -10.20 6.79 1.19
C GLN A 150 -10.90 5.57 0.57
N ARG A 151 -10.59 5.26 -0.69
CA ARG A 151 -11.05 4.06 -1.39
C ARG A 151 -9.92 3.03 -1.59
N CYS A 152 -8.64 3.42 -1.40
CA CYS A 152 -7.50 2.55 -1.65
C CYS A 152 -7.33 1.50 -0.55
N ILE A 153 -7.29 0.21 -0.94
CA ILE A 153 -7.07 -0.91 -0.01
C ILE A 153 -5.72 -0.77 0.69
N SER A 154 -4.65 -0.36 -0.01
CA SER A 154 -3.33 -0.15 0.61
C SER A 154 -3.38 0.91 1.70
N TYR A 155 -4.06 2.04 1.46
CA TYR A 155 -4.23 3.07 2.48
C TYR A 155 -4.94 2.53 3.72
N TRP A 156 -6.06 1.84 3.54
CA TRP A 156 -6.82 1.29 4.66
C TRP A 156 -6.02 0.24 5.44
N THR A 157 -5.33 -0.66 4.75
CA THR A 157 -4.66 -1.79 5.40
C THR A 157 -3.31 -1.42 6.01
N ILE A 158 -2.69 -0.32 5.60
CA ILE A 158 -1.35 0.10 6.08
C ILE A 158 -1.42 1.36 6.92
N GLU A 159 -2.09 2.42 6.43
CA GLU A 159 -2.00 3.77 6.98
C GLU A 159 -3.14 4.13 7.92
N SER A 160 -4.37 3.78 7.55
CA SER A 160 -5.56 4.17 8.31
C SER A 160 -5.62 3.51 9.68
N ARG A 161 -6.06 4.30 10.66
CA ARG A 161 -6.34 3.84 12.04
C ARG A 161 -7.84 3.78 12.34
N GLN A 162 -8.64 4.10 11.35
CA GLN A 162 -10.10 4.17 11.47
C GLN A 162 -10.76 2.83 11.14
N PRO A 163 -12.02 2.64 11.53
CA PRO A 163 -12.83 1.53 11.06
C PRO A 163 -12.95 1.53 9.53
N ILE A 164 -12.78 0.38 8.90
CA ILE A 164 -13.03 0.25 7.46
C ILE A 164 -14.53 0.37 7.21
N PRO A 165 -14.99 1.26 6.31
CA PRO A 165 -16.40 1.41 5.98
C PRO A 165 -17.02 0.08 5.52
N ARG A 166 -18.21 -0.25 6.02
CA ARG A 166 -18.89 -1.53 5.71
C ARG A 166 -18.97 -1.82 4.20
N PRO A 167 -19.32 -0.87 3.32
CA PRO A 167 -19.40 -1.14 1.88
C PRO A 167 -18.08 -1.54 1.24
N LEU A 168 -16.94 -1.14 1.82
CA LEU A 168 -15.62 -1.46 1.28
C LEU A 168 -15.12 -2.84 1.72
N ARG A 169 -15.54 -3.33 2.89
CA ARG A 169 -15.01 -4.59 3.47
C ARG A 169 -15.09 -5.79 2.53
N PRO A 170 -16.20 -6.06 1.83
CA PRO A 170 -16.28 -7.16 0.88
C PRO A 170 -15.29 -7.03 -0.30
N LEU A 171 -15.01 -5.79 -0.71
CA LEU A 171 -14.15 -5.50 -1.85
C LEU A 171 -12.66 -5.74 -1.56
N PHE A 172 -12.29 -5.86 -0.28
CA PHE A 172 -10.90 -6.14 0.12
C PHE A 172 -10.50 -7.59 -0.14
N GLY A 173 -11.47 -8.52 -0.20
CA GLY A 173 -11.18 -9.94 -0.30
C GLY A 173 -10.26 -10.39 0.83
N ASN A 174 -9.19 -11.11 0.52
CA ASN A 174 -8.22 -11.62 1.51
C ASN A 174 -7.01 -10.71 1.72
N ARG A 175 -7.08 -9.43 1.34
CA ARG A 175 -5.96 -8.49 1.45
C ARG A 175 -5.85 -7.95 2.85
N ILE A 176 -4.74 -8.28 3.51
CA ILE A 176 -4.51 -7.94 4.93
C ILE A 176 -3.50 -6.82 5.09
N PHE A 177 -2.53 -6.74 4.19
CA PHE A 177 -1.51 -5.72 4.22
C PHE A 177 -1.08 -5.35 2.80
N GLY A 178 -1.52 -4.18 2.34
CA GLY A 178 -1.26 -3.73 0.98
C GLY A 178 -2.23 -4.30 -0.06
N CYS A 179 -2.10 -3.78 -1.28
CA CYS A 179 -2.83 -4.22 -2.45
C CYS A 179 -2.04 -3.85 -3.69
N ASP A 180 -1.75 -4.81 -4.52
CA ASP A 180 -0.93 -4.64 -5.71
C ASP A 180 -1.69 -4.82 -7.03
N ILE A 181 -3.02 -4.93 -6.99
CA ILE A 181 -3.85 -5.19 -8.19
C ILE A 181 -3.51 -4.24 -9.33
N CYS A 182 -3.39 -2.93 -9.06
CA CYS A 182 -3.09 -1.94 -10.08
C CYS A 182 -1.69 -2.10 -10.70
N GLN A 183 -0.77 -2.76 -10.00
CA GLN A 183 0.55 -3.13 -10.51
C GLN A 183 0.51 -4.49 -11.21
N GLU A 184 -0.23 -5.47 -10.66
CA GLU A 184 -0.37 -6.82 -11.23
C GLU A 184 -0.99 -6.79 -12.64
N VAL A 185 -2.02 -5.96 -12.85
CA VAL A 185 -2.68 -5.82 -14.15
C VAL A 185 -1.92 -4.91 -15.14
N CYS A 186 -0.82 -4.29 -14.69
CA CYS A 186 -0.07 -3.36 -15.51
C CYS A 186 0.76 -4.09 -16.57
N PRO A 187 0.58 -3.79 -17.88
CA PRO A 187 1.34 -4.44 -18.95
C PRO A 187 2.86 -4.24 -18.86
N TRP A 188 3.30 -3.16 -18.21
CA TRP A 188 4.72 -2.91 -17.98
C TRP A 188 5.34 -3.93 -17.03
N ASN A 189 4.58 -4.50 -16.11
CA ASN A 189 5.04 -5.54 -15.19
C ASN A 189 4.97 -6.94 -15.82
N SER A 190 3.94 -7.23 -16.60
CA SER A 190 3.73 -8.57 -17.18
C SER A 190 4.78 -8.95 -18.23
N ARG A 191 5.35 -7.98 -18.94
CA ARG A 191 6.41 -8.21 -19.93
C ARG A 191 7.76 -8.55 -19.31
N LEU A 192 7.97 -8.23 -18.04
CA LEU A 192 9.28 -8.23 -17.38
C LEU A 192 9.45 -9.36 -16.39
N ALA A 193 8.38 -9.91 -15.84
CA ALA A 193 8.45 -11.06 -14.93
C ALA A 193 9.14 -12.29 -15.57
N ALA A 194 9.09 -12.38 -16.92
CA ALA A 194 9.71 -13.47 -17.68
C ALA A 194 11.18 -13.23 -18.03
N GLN A 195 11.76 -12.04 -17.82
CA GLN A 195 13.05 -11.65 -18.43
C GLN A 195 14.15 -11.22 -17.47
N SER A 196 13.92 -11.12 -16.16
CA SER A 196 14.95 -10.62 -15.24
C SER A 196 15.54 -11.71 -14.36
N PRO A 197 16.77 -12.20 -14.68
CA PRO A 197 17.54 -13.09 -13.80
C PRO A 197 17.83 -12.47 -12.42
N ALA A 198 17.90 -11.14 -12.33
CA ALA A 198 18.13 -10.42 -11.08
C ALA A 198 16.97 -10.56 -10.08
N LEU A 199 15.74 -10.78 -10.55
CA LEU A 199 14.57 -11.03 -9.68
C LEU A 199 14.54 -12.48 -9.17
N ALA A 200 15.15 -13.43 -9.85
CA ALA A 200 15.18 -14.83 -9.43
C ALA A 200 15.93 -15.02 -8.09
N GLY A 201 16.90 -14.16 -7.78
CA GLY A 201 17.59 -14.14 -6.48
C GLY A 201 16.86 -13.40 -5.37
N LEU A 202 15.80 -12.63 -5.70
CA LEU A 202 14.96 -11.87 -4.76
C LEU A 202 13.64 -12.57 -4.43
N VAL A 203 13.40 -13.76 -4.96
CA VAL A 203 12.24 -14.56 -4.56
C VAL A 203 12.28 -14.70 -3.04
N ALA A 204 11.24 -14.22 -2.40
CA ALA A 204 11.11 -14.30 -0.95
C ALA A 204 11.33 -15.75 -0.51
N LYS A 205 12.29 -15.96 0.37
CA LYS A 205 12.52 -17.29 0.92
C LYS A 205 11.23 -17.75 1.59
N PRO A 206 10.70 -18.93 1.27
CA PRO A 206 9.43 -19.42 1.81
C PRO A 206 9.37 -19.34 3.35
N GLU A 207 10.50 -19.56 4.01
CA GLU A 207 10.63 -19.47 5.47
C GLU A 207 10.45 -18.05 6.04
N ARG A 208 10.43 -17.01 5.21
CA ARG A 208 10.14 -15.62 5.61
C ARG A 208 8.72 -15.18 5.28
N MET A 209 7.94 -16.02 4.64
CA MET A 209 6.53 -15.74 4.43
C MET A 209 5.81 -15.67 5.77
N VAL A 210 4.88 -14.74 5.87
CA VAL A 210 4.02 -14.63 7.05
C VAL A 210 3.33 -15.98 7.24
N PRO A 211 3.35 -16.57 8.45
CA PRO A 211 2.63 -17.80 8.72
C PRO A 211 1.18 -17.69 8.26
N PRO A 212 0.53 -18.80 7.91
CA PRO A 212 -0.88 -18.78 7.57
C PRO A 212 -1.66 -17.95 8.58
N LEU A 213 -2.54 -17.11 8.09
CA LEU A 213 -3.27 -16.14 8.91
C LEU A 213 -4.03 -16.78 10.07
N LEU A 214 -4.45 -18.03 9.89
CA LEU A 214 -5.13 -18.82 10.91
C LEU A 214 -4.22 -19.18 12.09
N GLU A 215 -2.92 -19.35 11.88
CA GLU A 215 -1.99 -19.64 12.99
C GLU A 215 -1.94 -18.52 14.02
N GLY A 216 -2.04 -17.26 13.57
CA GLY A 216 -2.08 -16.09 14.46
C GLY A 216 -3.34 -16.03 15.32
N PHE A 217 -4.39 -16.77 14.97
CA PHE A 217 -5.66 -16.91 15.68
C PHE A 217 -5.84 -18.29 16.33
N ALA A 218 -4.85 -19.19 16.19
CA ALA A 218 -4.93 -20.48 16.88
C ALA A 218 -4.81 -20.26 18.40
N PRO A 219 -5.68 -20.86 19.21
CA PRO A 219 -5.63 -20.71 20.67
C PRO A 219 -4.28 -21.10 21.29
N ALA A 220 -3.56 -22.03 20.64
CA ALA A 220 -2.26 -22.52 21.08
C ALA A 220 -1.07 -21.60 20.75
N THR A 221 -1.25 -20.64 19.83
CA THR A 221 -0.16 -19.76 19.36
C THR A 221 -0.65 -18.36 19.05
N PRO A 222 -0.99 -17.54 20.06
CA PRO A 222 -1.52 -16.19 19.85
C PRO A 222 -0.39 -15.20 19.44
N TYR A 223 0.40 -15.51 18.42
CA TYR A 223 1.62 -14.77 18.08
C TYR A 223 1.44 -13.27 17.93
N TRP A 224 0.28 -12.81 17.51
CA TRP A 224 0.04 -11.40 17.26
C TRP A 224 -1.30 -10.88 17.82
N LEU A 225 -1.99 -11.69 18.59
CA LEU A 225 -3.16 -11.28 19.36
C LEU A 225 -2.76 -10.44 20.58
N ASN A 226 -1.63 -10.72 21.22
CA ASN A 226 -1.14 -9.85 22.29
C ASN A 226 -0.11 -8.82 21.78
N PRO A 227 0.03 -7.66 22.46
CA PRO A 227 0.93 -6.58 22.02
C PRO A 227 2.40 -6.97 21.99
N GLU A 228 2.88 -7.77 22.94
CA GLU A 228 4.26 -8.19 23.06
C GLU A 228 4.64 -9.13 21.91
N ALA A 229 3.81 -10.15 21.66
CA ALA A 229 4.01 -11.09 20.56
C ALA A 229 3.97 -10.40 19.20
N PHE A 230 3.04 -9.47 18.99
CA PHE A 230 2.99 -8.66 17.77
C PHE A 230 4.28 -7.85 17.58
N ASN A 231 4.75 -7.20 18.65
CA ASN A 231 5.95 -6.38 18.60
C ASN A 231 7.21 -7.20 18.32
N LEU A 232 7.30 -8.38 18.89
CA LEU A 232 8.41 -9.31 18.67
C LEU A 232 8.39 -9.86 17.25
N ARG A 233 7.24 -10.39 16.81
CA ARG A 233 7.06 -11.04 15.51
C ARG A 233 7.34 -10.10 14.34
N PHE A 234 6.85 -8.88 14.42
CA PHE A 234 6.97 -7.89 13.34
C PHE A 234 8.07 -6.85 13.59
N ARG A 235 9.05 -7.18 14.45
CA ARG A 235 10.21 -6.30 14.66
C ARG A 235 10.96 -6.10 13.34
N ARG A 236 11.22 -4.84 12.97
CA ARG A 236 11.86 -4.44 11.70
C ARG A 236 11.08 -4.87 10.44
N SER A 237 9.82 -5.20 10.58
CA SER A 237 8.92 -5.49 9.45
C SER A 237 8.08 -4.25 9.11
N PRO A 238 7.78 -4.00 7.82
CA PRO A 238 6.85 -2.94 7.41
C PRO A 238 5.42 -3.16 7.97
N ILE A 239 5.04 -4.38 8.34
CA ILE A 239 3.75 -4.71 8.96
C ILE A 239 3.50 -3.90 10.24
N LYS A 240 4.56 -3.52 10.96
CA LYS A 240 4.45 -2.62 12.13
C LYS A 240 3.77 -1.29 11.83
N ARG A 241 3.77 -0.85 10.57
CA ARG A 241 3.13 0.38 10.14
C ARG A 241 1.62 0.34 10.34
N ALA A 242 0.99 -0.81 10.12
CA ALA A 242 -0.44 -1.01 10.40
C ALA A 242 -0.79 -0.97 11.89
N ARG A 243 0.19 -1.14 12.78
CA ARG A 243 0.00 -1.40 14.21
C ARG A 243 -0.81 -2.67 14.47
N ARG A 244 -0.85 -3.15 15.72
CA ARG A 244 -1.57 -4.36 16.10
C ARG A 244 -3.08 -4.24 15.81
N ALA A 245 -3.71 -3.19 16.28
CA ALA A 245 -5.14 -2.98 16.10
C ALA A 245 -5.56 -2.96 14.62
N GLY A 246 -4.80 -2.24 13.77
CA GLY A 246 -5.04 -2.21 12.33
C GLY A 246 -4.83 -3.56 11.66
N MET A 247 -3.82 -4.32 12.09
CA MET A 247 -3.57 -5.67 11.55
C MET A 247 -4.69 -6.63 11.94
N LEU A 248 -5.15 -6.64 13.20
CA LEU A 248 -6.29 -7.45 13.64
C LEU A 248 -7.57 -7.09 12.90
N ARG A 249 -7.85 -5.78 12.74
CA ARG A 249 -8.95 -5.29 11.91
C ARG A 249 -8.92 -5.89 10.51
N ASN A 250 -7.76 -5.81 9.83
CA ASN A 250 -7.60 -6.29 8.46
C ASN A 250 -7.83 -7.81 8.36
N VAL A 251 -7.32 -8.55 9.34
CA VAL A 251 -7.52 -10.00 9.40
C VAL A 251 -8.98 -10.34 9.63
N CYS A 252 -9.67 -9.66 10.54
CA CYS A 252 -11.10 -9.87 10.74
C CYS A 252 -11.90 -9.64 9.45
N VAL A 253 -11.53 -8.61 8.65
CA VAL A 253 -12.16 -8.37 7.35
C VAL A 253 -11.90 -9.54 6.38
N ALA A 254 -10.66 -10.03 6.30
CA ALA A 254 -10.33 -11.16 5.44
C ALA A 254 -11.07 -12.45 5.87
N LEU A 255 -11.13 -12.73 7.17
CA LEU A 255 -11.88 -13.87 7.71
C LEU A 255 -13.38 -13.74 7.45
N GLY A 256 -13.95 -12.54 7.56
CA GLY A 256 -15.33 -12.28 7.20
C GLY A 256 -15.63 -12.44 5.72
N ASN A 257 -14.70 -12.10 4.84
CA ASN A 257 -14.82 -12.33 3.40
C ASN A 257 -14.72 -13.83 3.05
N TRP A 258 -13.90 -14.58 3.76
CA TRP A 258 -13.87 -16.03 3.66
C TRP A 258 -15.14 -16.65 4.23
N ALA A 259 -15.61 -16.15 5.36
CA ALA A 259 -16.84 -16.53 6.05
C ALA A 259 -16.98 -18.06 6.29
N SER A 260 -15.86 -18.75 6.59
CA SER A 260 -15.87 -20.17 6.97
C SER A 260 -16.20 -20.36 8.45
N PRO A 261 -16.98 -21.41 8.82
CA PRO A 261 -17.18 -21.78 10.24
C PRO A 261 -15.85 -22.06 10.99
N GLU A 262 -14.80 -22.46 10.30
CA GLU A 262 -13.47 -22.66 10.87
C GLU A 262 -12.87 -21.40 11.50
N THR A 263 -13.38 -20.22 11.11
CA THR A 263 -12.90 -18.93 11.62
C THR A 263 -13.48 -18.55 12.99
N LEU A 264 -14.52 -19.28 13.47
CA LEU A 264 -15.29 -18.89 14.66
C LEU A 264 -14.43 -18.75 15.92
N SER A 265 -13.51 -19.69 16.17
CA SER A 265 -12.65 -19.63 17.36
C SER A 265 -11.74 -18.40 17.33
N GLY A 266 -11.16 -18.08 16.20
CA GLY A 266 -10.33 -16.89 16.02
C GLY A 266 -11.12 -15.59 16.12
N LEU A 267 -12.31 -15.55 15.54
CA LEU A 267 -13.21 -14.40 15.61
C LEU A 267 -13.73 -14.18 17.03
N GLN A 268 -13.96 -15.24 17.81
CA GLN A 268 -14.30 -15.14 19.22
C GLN A 268 -13.18 -14.46 20.03
N LEU A 269 -11.92 -14.83 19.79
CA LEU A 269 -10.78 -14.18 20.43
C LEU A 269 -10.72 -12.69 20.07
N ALA A 270 -10.93 -12.36 18.79
CA ALA A 270 -10.93 -10.99 18.33
C ALA A 270 -12.14 -10.17 18.84
N LEU A 271 -13.28 -10.79 19.05
CA LEU A 271 -14.46 -10.15 19.64
C LEU A 271 -14.24 -9.76 21.11
N ASN A 272 -13.34 -10.46 21.81
CA ASN A 272 -12.97 -10.19 23.20
C ASN A 272 -11.64 -9.39 23.32
N ASP A 273 -11.12 -8.82 22.23
CA ASP A 273 -9.88 -8.07 22.23
C ASP A 273 -10.02 -6.73 22.99
N CYS A 274 -8.91 -6.24 23.56
CA CYS A 274 -8.89 -4.93 24.21
C CYS A 274 -9.15 -3.76 23.24
N GLU A 275 -8.88 -3.94 21.95
CA GLU A 275 -9.01 -2.92 20.90
C GLU A 275 -10.43 -2.93 20.30
N ALA A 276 -11.21 -1.90 20.51
CA ALA A 276 -12.55 -1.76 19.93
C ALA A 276 -12.54 -1.96 18.39
N LEU A 277 -11.49 -1.49 17.75
CA LEU A 277 -11.31 -1.64 16.30
C LEU A 277 -11.29 -3.12 15.86
N ALA A 278 -10.66 -4.01 16.64
CA ALA A 278 -10.66 -5.44 16.38
C ALA A 278 -12.04 -6.04 16.66
N ARG A 279 -12.64 -5.71 17.81
CA ARG A 279 -13.94 -6.25 18.21
C ARG A 279 -15.05 -5.95 17.21
N GLY A 280 -15.17 -4.70 16.75
CA GLY A 280 -16.20 -4.32 15.79
C GLY A 280 -16.04 -5.02 14.43
N HIS A 281 -14.82 -5.21 13.95
CA HIS A 281 -14.61 -5.95 12.69
C HIS A 281 -14.78 -7.46 12.87
N ALA A 282 -14.49 -8.02 14.06
CA ALA A 282 -14.81 -9.40 14.39
C ALA A 282 -16.35 -9.63 14.43
N ALA A 283 -17.09 -8.69 15.00
CA ALA A 283 -18.55 -8.73 14.98
C ALA A 283 -19.10 -8.74 13.54
N TRP A 284 -18.60 -7.87 12.68
CA TRP A 284 -18.98 -7.88 11.26
C TRP A 284 -18.65 -9.22 10.60
N ALA A 285 -17.45 -9.78 10.85
CA ALA A 285 -17.02 -11.05 10.28
C ALA A 285 -17.90 -12.22 10.76
N LEU A 286 -18.26 -12.28 12.04
CA LEU A 286 -19.20 -13.25 12.58
C LEU A 286 -20.57 -13.13 11.91
N GLY A 287 -21.03 -11.91 11.62
CA GLY A 287 -22.24 -11.66 10.85
C GLY A 287 -22.17 -12.21 9.42
N GLN A 288 -20.98 -12.23 8.78
CA GLN A 288 -20.80 -12.88 7.46
C GLN A 288 -20.93 -14.41 7.58
N VAL A 289 -20.33 -15.02 8.61
CA VAL A 289 -20.46 -16.47 8.87
C VAL A 289 -21.90 -16.82 9.17
N LEU A 290 -22.59 -16.02 9.99
CA LEU A 290 -24.00 -16.22 10.33
C LEU A 290 -24.89 -16.21 9.06
N ARG A 291 -24.75 -15.21 8.22
CA ARG A 291 -25.54 -15.10 6.98
C ARG A 291 -25.28 -16.23 6.00
N ARG A 292 -24.01 -16.63 5.83
CA ARG A 292 -23.63 -17.61 4.83
C ARG A 292 -23.98 -19.04 5.24
N HIS A 293 -23.88 -19.36 6.53
CA HIS A 293 -23.99 -20.72 7.04
C HIS A 293 -25.15 -20.90 8.04
N HIS A 294 -25.94 -19.87 8.30
CA HIS A 294 -27.00 -19.89 9.34
C HIS A 294 -26.47 -20.41 10.68
N SER A 295 -25.22 -20.04 11.05
CA SER A 295 -24.48 -20.59 12.17
C SER A 295 -25.08 -20.17 13.53
N PRO A 296 -25.67 -21.10 14.30
CA PRO A 296 -26.17 -20.78 15.64
C PRO A 296 -25.04 -20.31 16.59
N GLN A 297 -23.85 -20.88 16.43
CA GLN A 297 -22.68 -20.53 17.23
C GLN A 297 -22.22 -19.09 16.95
N ALA A 298 -22.23 -18.63 15.68
CA ALA A 298 -21.93 -17.23 15.37
C ALA A 298 -22.95 -16.27 16.01
N ALA A 299 -24.24 -16.63 15.97
CA ALA A 299 -25.28 -15.85 16.60
C ALA A 299 -25.14 -15.79 18.13
N GLU A 300 -24.77 -16.90 18.78
CA GLU A 300 -24.53 -16.99 20.21
C GLU A 300 -23.35 -16.10 20.64
N LEU A 301 -22.21 -16.15 19.90
CA LEU A 301 -21.05 -15.31 20.15
C LEU A 301 -21.40 -13.82 20.04
N LEU A 302 -22.18 -13.43 19.03
CA LEU A 302 -22.63 -12.05 18.86
C LEU A 302 -23.55 -11.60 20.00
N ARG A 303 -24.51 -12.43 20.44
CA ARG A 303 -25.41 -12.10 21.57
C ARG A 303 -24.64 -11.96 22.88
N ALA A 304 -23.68 -12.87 23.14
CA ALA A 304 -22.80 -12.79 24.30
C ALA A 304 -22.00 -11.48 24.29
N GLY A 305 -21.39 -11.13 23.16
CA GLY A 305 -20.68 -9.86 22.98
C GLY A 305 -21.58 -8.64 23.18
N GLN A 306 -22.83 -8.68 22.71
CA GLN A 306 -23.78 -7.57 22.84
C GLN A 306 -24.06 -7.21 24.32
N THR A 307 -24.08 -8.20 25.19
CA THR A 307 -24.38 -8.01 26.61
C THR A 307 -23.25 -7.32 27.37
N SER A 308 -22.00 -7.56 26.97
CA SER A 308 -20.81 -7.08 27.70
C SER A 308 -20.14 -5.87 27.07
N GLU A 309 -20.52 -5.49 25.83
CA GLU A 309 -19.82 -4.43 25.08
C GLU A 309 -20.21 -3.03 25.57
N SER A 310 -19.20 -2.22 25.84
CA SER A 310 -19.36 -0.83 26.27
C SER A 310 -19.19 0.20 25.14
N ASP A 311 -18.44 -0.14 24.10
CA ASP A 311 -18.17 0.74 22.97
C ASP A 311 -19.38 0.84 22.04
N GLU A 312 -19.85 2.06 21.79
CA GLU A 312 -21.06 2.32 21.01
C GLU A 312 -20.94 1.86 19.55
N TRP A 313 -19.76 2.10 18.93
CA TRP A 313 -19.54 1.67 17.55
C TRP A 313 -19.52 0.14 17.45
N VAL A 314 -18.90 -0.55 18.40
CA VAL A 314 -18.88 -2.03 18.41
C VAL A 314 -20.28 -2.58 18.63
N ARG A 315 -21.08 -1.98 19.54
CA ARG A 315 -22.50 -2.36 19.70
C ARG A 315 -23.29 -2.23 18.42
N ALA A 316 -23.07 -1.14 17.65
CA ALA A 316 -23.72 -0.94 16.37
C ALA A 316 -23.27 -1.99 15.33
N GLU A 317 -21.99 -2.42 15.36
CA GLU A 317 -21.50 -3.50 14.51
C GLU A 317 -22.14 -4.86 14.88
N ILE A 318 -22.26 -5.17 16.17
CA ILE A 318 -22.92 -6.40 16.65
C ILE A 318 -24.40 -6.39 16.27
N ALA A 319 -25.11 -5.30 16.54
CA ALA A 319 -26.52 -5.18 16.18
C ALA A 319 -26.75 -5.33 14.67
N GLY A 320 -25.92 -4.70 13.84
CA GLY A 320 -25.98 -4.86 12.40
C GLY A 320 -25.61 -6.27 11.91
N ALA A 321 -24.77 -7.00 12.64
CA ALA A 321 -24.45 -8.39 12.34
C ALA A 321 -25.62 -9.35 12.65
N LEU A 322 -26.37 -9.09 13.75
CA LEU A 322 -27.53 -9.87 14.16
C LEU A 322 -28.80 -9.51 13.38
N GLY A 323 -28.99 -8.23 13.02
CA GLY A 323 -30.23 -7.73 12.37
C GLY A 323 -30.23 -7.90 10.84
N ALA A 324 -29.17 -8.44 10.26
CA ALA A 324 -29.06 -8.71 8.82
C ALA A 324 -29.34 -10.18 8.48
N GLY A 325 -30.00 -10.92 9.38
CA GLY A 325 -30.46 -12.29 9.22
C GLY A 325 -31.92 -12.36 8.83
#